data_1c351b9973bdbc5ff8f61d47e4cb162a
#
_entry.id   1c351b9973bdbc5ff8f61d47e4cb162a
#
_cell.length_a   1.000
_cell.length_b   1.000
_cell.length_c   1.000
_cell.angle_alpha   90.00
_cell.angle_beta   90.00
_cell.angle_gamma   90.00
#
_symmetry.space_group_name_H-M   'P 1'
#
loop_
_entity.id
_entity.type
_entity.pdbx_description
1 polymer ?
#
loop_
_entity_poly.entity_id
_entity_poly.type
_entity_poly.pdbx_seq_one_letter_code
_entity_poly.pdbx_strand_id
1 'polypeptide(L)'
;MEFSNVSQSKTRADSLLPTTNQRIYRQSKACTRLIFFLIPILACSFVLTALVLLVYRLEVYITDISISLCLATYKPKLEVLVVIFVGATLMFFTSIMRNIQISVYHRRQKSESTAMKVLNSIAAAALILSYIGFILLALFDVNDPGPAVQLVHAIGSYIYFGFSGLFGLLHSYLLCKQTQYPMICKIVFAVVAVAAIASSILYASNFEEYYEFEWYMVALNALYVGLVSILFLVDPVDDELRDFFCCHRRSQLK
;
A
#
# COMPACT_ATOMS: atom_id res chain seq x y z
N MET A 1 41.06 53.28 -15.97
CA MET A 1 40.45 52.43 -14.89
C MET A 1 39.26 51.72 -15.47
N GLU A 2 39.42 50.63 -16.23
CA GLU A 2 38.34 49.81 -16.77
C GLU A 2 38.82 48.44 -17.13
N PHE A 3 39.08 47.59 -16.13
CA PHE A 3 39.47 46.15 -16.37
C PHE A 3 38.87 45.16 -15.35
N SER A 4 37.74 45.47 -14.72
CA SER A 4 37.20 44.56 -13.70
C SER A 4 35.87 43.88 -14.05
N ASN A 5 35.26 44.11 -15.23
CA ASN A 5 33.91 43.61 -15.53
C ASN A 5 33.82 42.39 -16.45
N VAL A 6 34.93 41.88 -16.98
CA VAL A 6 34.90 40.73 -17.92
C VAL A 6 34.99 39.38 -17.18
N SER A 7 35.51 39.35 -15.95
CA SER A 7 35.69 38.11 -15.19
C SER A 7 34.38 37.58 -14.52
N GLN A 8 33.40 38.45 -14.23
CA GLN A 8 32.17 38.05 -13.57
C GLN A 8 31.09 37.44 -14.49
N SER A 9 31.16 37.69 -15.82
CA SER A 9 30.17 37.13 -16.73
C SER A 9 30.41 35.66 -17.08
N LYS A 10 31.65 35.22 -17.04
CA LYS A 10 32.02 33.82 -17.36
C LYS A 10 31.65 32.84 -16.27
N THR A 11 31.71 33.23 -14.99
CA THR A 11 31.32 32.42 -13.83
C THR A 11 29.83 32.20 -13.73
N ARG A 12 29.00 33.06 -14.33
CA ARG A 12 27.54 32.95 -14.27
C ARG A 12 26.96 32.03 -15.36
N ALA A 13 27.66 31.88 -16.50
CA ALA A 13 27.26 30.96 -17.56
C ALA A 13 27.56 29.48 -17.23
N ASP A 14 28.65 29.21 -16.52
CA ASP A 14 29.04 27.84 -16.13
C ASP A 14 28.14 27.27 -15.02
N SER A 15 27.44 28.12 -14.27
CA SER A 15 26.51 27.68 -13.22
C SER A 15 25.13 27.24 -13.76
N LEU A 16 24.84 27.47 -15.04
CA LEU A 16 23.51 27.18 -15.63
C LEU A 16 23.43 25.80 -16.30
N LEU A 17 24.55 25.16 -16.59
CA LEU A 17 24.55 23.80 -17.13
C LEU A 17 24.65 22.79 -15.97
N PRO A 18 23.63 21.93 -15.78
CA PRO A 18 23.70 20.90 -14.75
C PRO A 18 24.89 19.99 -15.03
N THR A 19 25.77 19.83 -14.04
CA THR A 19 26.89 18.87 -14.12
C THR A 19 26.36 17.48 -14.45
N THR A 20 27.15 16.63 -15.07
CA THR A 20 26.79 15.25 -15.42
C THR A 20 26.22 14.54 -14.18
N ASN A 21 26.81 14.75 -13.00
CA ASN A 21 26.33 14.20 -11.75
C ASN A 21 24.93 14.70 -11.36
N GLN A 22 24.58 15.97 -11.63
CA GLN A 22 23.23 16.49 -11.37
C GLN A 22 22.20 15.91 -12.34
N ARG A 23 22.57 15.62 -13.59
CA ARG A 23 21.67 14.96 -14.55
C ARG A 23 21.41 13.51 -14.15
N ILE A 24 22.44 12.74 -13.81
CA ILE A 24 22.31 11.36 -13.32
C ILE A 24 21.45 11.33 -12.06
N TYR A 25 21.67 12.24 -11.13
CA TYR A 25 20.88 12.37 -9.91
C TYR A 25 19.39 12.63 -10.21
N ARG A 26 19.07 13.57 -11.09
CA ARG A 26 17.69 13.89 -11.50
C ARG A 26 17.01 12.70 -12.18
N GLN A 27 17.73 11.98 -13.07
CA GLN A 27 17.22 10.79 -13.73
C GLN A 27 16.93 9.66 -12.73
N SER A 28 17.85 9.39 -11.81
CA SER A 28 17.65 8.40 -10.74
C SER A 28 16.43 8.72 -9.89
N LYS A 29 16.23 9.99 -9.53
CA LYS A 29 15.08 10.44 -8.76
C LYS A 29 13.76 10.27 -9.52
N ALA A 30 13.73 10.57 -10.81
CA ALA A 30 12.54 10.38 -11.65
C ALA A 30 12.18 8.89 -11.78
N CYS A 31 13.18 8.02 -11.99
CA CYS A 31 12.99 6.58 -12.08
C CYS A 31 12.42 6.00 -10.76
N THR A 32 12.97 6.41 -9.62
CA THR A 32 12.51 5.98 -8.31
C THR A 32 11.05 6.40 -8.07
N ARG A 33 10.68 7.63 -8.40
CA ARG A 33 9.28 8.10 -8.30
C ARG A 33 8.33 7.28 -9.17
N LEU A 34 8.74 6.97 -10.39
CA LEU A 34 7.93 6.16 -11.30
C LEU A 34 7.71 4.76 -10.74
N ILE A 35 8.73 4.12 -10.18
CA ILE A 35 8.62 2.80 -9.55
C ILE A 35 7.61 2.85 -8.39
N PHE A 36 7.73 3.82 -7.48
CA PHE A 36 6.81 3.95 -6.34
C PHE A 36 5.37 4.29 -6.75
N PHE A 37 5.18 4.98 -7.85
CA PHE A 37 3.86 5.20 -8.44
C PHE A 37 3.28 3.92 -9.05
N LEU A 38 4.09 3.13 -9.75
CA LEU A 38 3.61 1.95 -10.47
C LEU A 38 3.31 0.75 -9.55
N ILE A 39 4.08 0.55 -8.48
CA ILE A 39 3.90 -0.60 -7.58
C ILE A 39 2.49 -0.69 -7.00
N PRO A 40 1.87 0.38 -6.43
CA PRO A 40 0.51 0.32 -5.92
C PRO A 40 -0.54 0.04 -7.00
N ILE A 41 -0.35 0.59 -8.20
CA ILE A 41 -1.24 0.36 -9.34
C ILE A 41 -1.17 -1.11 -9.76
N LEU A 42 0.03 -1.67 -9.87
CA LEU A 42 0.22 -3.08 -10.18
C LEU A 42 -0.41 -3.97 -9.10
N ALA A 43 -0.18 -3.65 -7.82
CA ALA A 43 -0.78 -4.39 -6.71
C ALA A 43 -2.31 -4.43 -6.81
N CYS A 44 -2.94 -3.27 -6.99
CA CYS A 44 -4.39 -3.15 -7.19
C CYS A 44 -4.84 -3.93 -8.42
N SER A 45 -4.15 -3.79 -9.56
CA SER A 45 -4.49 -4.45 -10.82
C SER A 45 -4.40 -5.98 -10.69
N PHE A 46 -3.38 -6.52 -10.02
CA PHE A 46 -3.26 -7.96 -9.80
C PHE A 46 -4.44 -8.51 -8.99
N VAL A 47 -4.79 -7.86 -7.87
CA VAL A 47 -5.89 -8.33 -7.03
C VAL A 47 -7.22 -8.24 -7.77
N LEU A 48 -7.54 -7.11 -8.41
CA LEU A 48 -8.78 -6.95 -9.16
C LEU A 48 -8.87 -7.91 -10.35
N THR A 49 -7.76 -8.16 -11.04
CA THR A 49 -7.71 -9.16 -12.13
C THR A 49 -7.99 -10.56 -11.58
N ALA A 50 -7.44 -10.92 -10.42
CA ALA A 50 -7.72 -12.20 -9.80
C ALA A 50 -9.20 -12.37 -9.46
N LEU A 51 -9.85 -11.32 -8.89
CA LEU A 51 -11.29 -11.35 -8.61
C LEU A 51 -12.12 -11.52 -9.88
N VAL A 52 -11.80 -10.78 -10.94
CA VAL A 52 -12.48 -10.90 -12.24
C VAL A 52 -12.28 -12.31 -12.84
N LEU A 53 -11.07 -12.87 -12.76
CA LEU A 53 -10.79 -14.21 -13.25
C LEU A 53 -11.55 -15.28 -12.45
N LEU A 54 -11.70 -15.13 -11.15
CA LEU A 54 -12.51 -16.04 -10.33
C LEU A 54 -13.96 -16.02 -10.80
N VAL A 55 -14.59 -14.85 -10.91
CA VAL A 55 -15.97 -14.72 -11.37
C VAL A 55 -16.14 -15.29 -12.79
N TYR A 56 -15.27 -14.90 -13.71
CA TYR A 56 -15.37 -15.33 -15.12
C TYR A 56 -15.10 -16.82 -15.34
N ARG A 57 -14.07 -17.38 -14.68
CA ARG A 57 -13.65 -18.77 -14.87
C ARG A 57 -14.58 -19.78 -14.22
N LEU A 58 -15.20 -19.37 -13.12
CA LEU A 58 -16.02 -20.26 -12.32
C LEU A 58 -17.53 -20.03 -12.55
N GLU A 59 -17.86 -19.01 -13.37
CA GLU A 59 -19.26 -18.65 -13.70
C GLU A 59 -20.13 -18.47 -12.43
N VAL A 60 -19.51 -17.97 -11.36
CA VAL A 60 -20.19 -17.76 -10.07
C VAL A 60 -20.69 -16.33 -9.94
N TYR A 61 -21.80 -16.17 -9.25
CA TYR A 61 -22.28 -14.87 -8.81
C TYR A 61 -21.69 -14.54 -7.44
N ILE A 62 -21.22 -13.31 -7.27
CA ILE A 62 -20.60 -12.85 -6.00
C ILE A 62 -21.56 -12.90 -4.81
N THR A 63 -22.86 -12.96 -5.06
CA THR A 63 -23.93 -13.10 -4.06
C THR A 63 -24.09 -14.53 -3.55
N ASP A 64 -23.62 -15.52 -4.31
CA ASP A 64 -23.92 -16.92 -4.04
C ASP A 64 -22.80 -17.63 -3.29
N ILE A 65 -21.60 -17.06 -3.30
CA ILE A 65 -20.43 -17.72 -2.72
C ILE A 65 -19.37 -16.69 -2.27
N SER A 66 -18.76 -16.91 -1.13
CA SER A 66 -17.61 -16.12 -0.66
C SER A 66 -16.34 -16.42 -1.46
N ILE A 67 -15.37 -15.50 -1.47
CA ILE A 67 -14.05 -15.70 -2.11
C ILE A 67 -13.38 -16.94 -1.52
N SER A 68 -13.36 -17.04 -0.18
CA SER A 68 -12.73 -18.16 0.53
C SER A 68 -13.33 -19.50 0.14
N LEU A 69 -14.66 -19.60 0.09
CA LEU A 69 -15.37 -20.80 -0.31
C LEU A 69 -15.20 -21.09 -1.79
N CYS A 70 -15.16 -20.06 -2.65
CA CYS A 70 -14.89 -20.17 -4.07
C CYS A 70 -13.50 -20.77 -4.32
N LEU A 71 -12.46 -20.28 -3.65
CA LEU A 71 -11.10 -20.78 -3.78
C LEU A 71 -10.99 -22.24 -3.31
N ALA A 72 -11.68 -22.60 -2.25
CA ALA A 72 -11.67 -23.93 -1.67
C ALA A 72 -12.46 -24.96 -2.52
N THR A 73 -13.66 -24.58 -2.97
CA THR A 73 -14.57 -25.50 -3.69
C THR A 73 -14.09 -25.79 -5.12
N TYR A 74 -13.68 -24.76 -5.83
CA TYR A 74 -13.36 -24.88 -7.25
C TYR A 74 -11.89 -25.12 -7.54
N LYS A 75 -11.04 -25.13 -6.52
CA LYS A 75 -9.58 -25.35 -6.65
C LYS A 75 -9.01 -24.58 -7.83
N PRO A 76 -9.04 -23.24 -7.78
CA PRO A 76 -8.62 -22.41 -8.90
C PRO A 76 -7.24 -22.82 -9.36
N LYS A 77 -7.01 -22.72 -10.67
CA LYS A 77 -5.69 -23.02 -11.23
C LYS A 77 -4.62 -22.22 -10.50
N LEU A 78 -3.45 -22.82 -10.39
CA LEU A 78 -2.28 -22.22 -9.72
C LEU A 78 -2.04 -20.75 -10.12
N GLU A 79 -2.38 -20.38 -11.36
CA GLU A 79 -2.26 -19.03 -11.88
C GLU A 79 -3.04 -18.00 -11.06
N VAL A 80 -4.28 -18.30 -10.67
CA VAL A 80 -5.11 -17.37 -9.86
C VAL A 80 -4.51 -17.19 -8.46
N LEU A 81 -4.07 -18.29 -7.84
CA LEU A 81 -3.40 -18.22 -6.54
C LEU A 81 -2.11 -17.40 -6.59
N VAL A 82 -1.28 -17.61 -7.64
CA VAL A 82 -0.06 -16.84 -7.83
C VAL A 82 -0.37 -15.34 -7.98
N VAL A 83 -1.39 -15.00 -8.79
CA VAL A 83 -1.79 -13.60 -9.00
C VAL A 83 -2.27 -12.95 -7.68
N ILE A 84 -3.06 -13.67 -6.87
CA ILE A 84 -3.52 -13.19 -5.56
C ILE A 84 -2.32 -12.98 -4.61
N PHE A 85 -1.41 -13.95 -4.51
CA PHE A 85 -0.24 -13.82 -3.64
C PHE A 85 0.70 -12.69 -4.06
N VAL A 86 0.97 -12.55 -5.35
CA VAL A 86 1.78 -11.44 -5.87
C VAL A 86 1.10 -10.11 -5.58
N GLY A 87 -0.21 -10.00 -5.84
CA GLY A 87 -0.98 -8.79 -5.55
C GLY A 87 -0.95 -8.41 -4.07
N ALA A 88 -1.22 -9.37 -3.18
CA ALA A 88 -1.21 -9.14 -1.73
C ALA A 88 0.19 -8.76 -1.21
N THR A 89 1.25 -9.39 -1.72
CA THR A 89 2.63 -9.05 -1.36
C THR A 89 2.98 -7.63 -1.80
N LEU A 90 2.60 -7.22 -3.01
CA LEU A 90 2.80 -5.86 -3.50
C LEU A 90 1.98 -4.84 -2.70
N MET A 91 0.74 -5.18 -2.28
CA MET A 91 -0.08 -4.34 -1.40
C MET A 91 0.60 -4.12 -0.05
N PHE A 92 1.11 -5.18 0.55
CA PHE A 92 1.85 -5.13 1.81
C PHE A 92 3.10 -4.24 1.69
N PHE A 93 3.89 -4.44 0.64
CA PHE A 93 5.09 -3.65 0.36
C PHE A 93 4.77 -2.16 0.18
N THR A 94 3.74 -1.85 -0.61
CA THR A 94 3.24 -0.48 -0.81
C THR A 94 2.88 0.19 0.51
N SER A 95 2.19 -0.52 1.37
CA SER A 95 1.74 0.01 2.66
C SER A 95 2.90 0.25 3.64
N ILE A 96 3.90 -0.63 3.66
CA ILE A 96 5.16 -0.41 4.42
C ILE A 96 5.86 0.85 3.91
N MET A 97 6.01 0.99 2.60
CA MET A 97 6.63 2.15 1.97
C MET A 97 5.94 3.45 2.39
N ARG A 98 4.60 3.42 2.42
CA ARG A 98 3.80 4.57 2.86
C ARG A 98 4.03 4.90 4.33
N ASN A 99 4.11 3.91 5.22
CA ASN A 99 4.43 4.13 6.63
C ASN A 99 5.81 4.78 6.83
N ILE A 100 6.81 4.34 6.06
CA ILE A 100 8.15 4.95 6.09
C ILE A 100 8.07 6.40 5.62
N GLN A 101 7.34 6.68 4.53
CA GLN A 101 7.15 8.04 4.00
C GLN A 101 6.49 8.97 5.04
N ILE A 102 5.48 8.50 5.76
CA ILE A 102 4.84 9.24 6.86
C ILE A 102 5.84 9.54 7.97
N SER A 103 6.66 8.55 8.36
CA SER A 103 7.70 8.76 9.38
C SER A 103 8.72 9.81 8.97
N VAL A 104 9.16 9.79 7.71
CA VAL A 104 10.10 10.78 7.15
C VAL A 104 9.47 12.18 7.14
N TYR A 105 8.22 12.29 6.70
CA TYR A 105 7.48 13.55 6.69
C TYR A 105 7.42 14.18 8.09
N HIS A 106 7.03 13.42 9.11
CA HIS A 106 6.92 13.93 10.47
C HIS A 106 8.28 14.36 11.06
N ARG A 107 9.36 13.62 10.80
CA ARG A 107 10.71 14.00 11.23
C ARG A 107 11.15 15.36 10.69
N ARG A 108 10.79 15.69 9.45
CA ARG A 108 11.16 16.95 8.81
C ARG A 108 10.43 18.15 9.37
N GLN A 109 9.19 17.97 9.74
CA GLN A 109 8.38 19.09 10.26
C GLN A 109 8.79 19.56 11.66
N LYS A 110 9.76 18.90 12.31
CA LYS A 110 10.22 19.20 13.69
C LYS A 110 9.10 19.30 14.74
N SER A 111 7.85 19.09 14.32
CA SER A 111 6.63 19.16 15.13
C SER A 111 6.10 17.77 15.47
N GLU A 112 6.98 16.76 15.43
CA GLU A 112 6.58 15.38 15.60
C GLU A 112 6.07 15.14 17.02
N SER A 113 4.76 15.16 17.17
CA SER A 113 4.09 14.71 18.37
C SER A 113 4.39 13.23 18.61
N THR A 114 4.77 12.86 19.83
CA THR A 114 4.95 11.46 20.24
C THR A 114 3.74 10.62 19.88
N ALA A 115 2.52 11.18 19.98
CA ALA A 115 1.28 10.50 19.59
C ALA A 115 1.26 10.11 18.11
N MET A 116 1.77 10.94 17.20
CA MET A 116 1.80 10.62 15.77
C MET A 116 2.80 9.49 15.45
N LYS A 117 3.94 9.45 16.16
CA LYS A 117 4.89 8.32 16.05
C LYS A 117 4.25 7.03 16.50
N VAL A 118 3.60 7.05 17.66
CA VAL A 118 2.92 5.87 18.22
C VAL A 118 1.83 5.39 17.26
N LEU A 119 0.98 6.29 16.76
CA LEU A 119 -0.08 5.93 15.81
C LEU A 119 0.48 5.32 14.52
N ASN A 120 1.56 5.88 13.96
CA ASN A 120 2.19 5.31 12.77
C ASN A 120 2.82 3.93 13.05
N SER A 121 3.38 3.73 14.24
CA SER A 121 3.91 2.42 14.67
C SER A 121 2.78 1.39 14.86
N ILE A 122 1.63 1.80 15.42
CA ILE A 122 0.45 0.94 15.54
C ILE A 122 -0.09 0.58 14.15
N ALA A 123 -0.14 1.54 13.23
CA ALA A 123 -0.54 1.29 11.85
C ALA A 123 0.39 0.27 11.15
N ALA A 124 1.71 0.38 11.35
CA ALA A 124 2.67 -0.58 10.83
C ALA A 124 2.47 -1.98 11.43
N ALA A 125 2.25 -2.07 12.74
CA ALA A 125 1.97 -3.35 13.42
C ALA A 125 0.66 -3.98 12.91
N ALA A 126 -0.40 -3.18 12.76
CA ALA A 126 -1.68 -3.64 12.19
C ALA A 126 -1.49 -4.19 10.78
N LEU A 127 -0.71 -3.53 9.94
CA LEU A 127 -0.39 -4.01 8.60
C LEU A 127 0.33 -5.36 8.60
N ILE A 128 1.33 -5.54 9.47
CA ILE A 128 2.06 -6.82 9.60
C ILE A 128 1.11 -7.93 10.04
N LEU A 129 0.26 -7.67 11.03
CA LEU A 129 -0.74 -8.63 11.51
C LEU A 129 -1.75 -8.98 10.42
N SER A 130 -2.23 -7.98 9.66
CA SER A 130 -3.10 -8.21 8.51
C SER A 130 -2.44 -9.15 7.49
N TYR A 131 -1.17 -8.96 7.16
CA TYR A 131 -0.47 -9.84 6.21
C TYR A 131 -0.28 -11.26 6.77
N ILE A 132 0.00 -11.42 8.06
CA ILE A 132 0.02 -12.73 8.72
C ILE A 132 -1.35 -13.40 8.62
N GLY A 133 -2.43 -12.67 8.91
CA GLY A 133 -3.80 -13.16 8.74
C GLY A 133 -4.09 -13.63 7.32
N PHE A 134 -3.66 -12.86 6.31
CA PHE A 134 -3.78 -13.24 4.90
C PHE A 134 -3.05 -14.57 4.59
N ILE A 135 -1.83 -14.75 5.11
CA ILE A 135 -1.08 -15.99 4.92
C ILE A 135 -1.83 -17.17 5.54
N LEU A 136 -2.34 -17.01 6.76
CA LEU A 136 -3.11 -18.07 7.43
C LEU A 136 -4.37 -18.42 6.62
N LEU A 137 -5.13 -17.41 6.19
CA LEU A 137 -6.33 -17.59 5.37
C LEU A 137 -6.02 -18.31 4.06
N ALA A 138 -4.90 -18.00 3.43
CA ALA A 138 -4.52 -18.56 2.13
C ALA A 138 -3.92 -19.97 2.22
N LEU A 139 -3.31 -20.33 3.36
CA LEU A 139 -2.69 -21.66 3.55
C LEU A 139 -3.66 -22.71 4.06
N PHE A 140 -4.74 -22.33 4.76
CA PHE A 140 -5.68 -23.24 5.37
C PHE A 140 -7.02 -23.20 4.64
N ASP A 141 -7.40 -24.35 4.07
CA ASP A 141 -8.61 -24.48 3.24
C ASP A 141 -9.87 -24.51 4.14
N VAL A 142 -10.86 -23.70 3.80
CA VAL A 142 -12.15 -23.66 4.52
C VAL A 142 -12.94 -24.97 4.38
N ASN A 143 -12.73 -25.73 3.31
CA ASN A 143 -13.39 -27.01 3.05
C ASN A 143 -12.63 -28.21 3.67
N ASP A 144 -11.50 -28.01 4.34
CA ASP A 144 -10.84 -29.10 5.06
C ASP A 144 -11.78 -29.62 6.16
N PRO A 145 -12.05 -30.93 6.25
CA PRO A 145 -12.94 -31.50 7.26
C PRO A 145 -12.39 -31.41 8.69
N GLY A 146 -11.11 -31.04 8.83
CA GLY A 146 -10.47 -30.87 10.13
C GLY A 146 -10.94 -29.60 10.87
N PRO A 147 -11.61 -29.71 12.04
CA PRO A 147 -12.11 -28.52 12.74
C PRO A 147 -10.99 -27.55 13.14
N ALA A 148 -9.77 -28.03 13.35
CA ALA A 148 -8.62 -27.18 13.63
C ALA A 148 -8.21 -26.33 12.40
N VAL A 149 -8.30 -26.88 11.19
CA VAL A 149 -7.96 -26.18 9.95
C VAL A 149 -8.98 -25.07 9.68
N GLN A 150 -10.27 -25.39 9.80
CA GLN A 150 -11.35 -24.41 9.65
C GLN A 150 -11.23 -23.27 10.69
N LEU A 151 -10.86 -23.60 11.94
CA LEU A 151 -10.63 -22.59 12.98
C LEU A 151 -9.47 -21.68 12.62
N VAL A 152 -8.35 -22.20 12.12
CA VAL A 152 -7.18 -21.40 11.70
C VAL A 152 -7.54 -20.51 10.53
N HIS A 153 -8.32 -21.00 9.54
CA HIS A 153 -8.83 -20.20 8.44
C HIS A 153 -9.70 -19.03 8.94
N ALA A 154 -10.65 -19.30 9.84
CA ALA A 154 -11.51 -18.28 10.42
C ALA A 154 -10.70 -17.23 11.20
N ILE A 155 -9.76 -17.65 12.05
CA ILE A 155 -8.87 -16.75 12.77
C ILE A 155 -8.05 -15.91 11.80
N GLY A 156 -7.50 -16.52 10.73
CA GLY A 156 -6.78 -15.82 9.68
C GLY A 156 -7.63 -14.73 9.02
N SER A 157 -8.88 -15.03 8.70
CA SER A 157 -9.86 -14.09 8.15
C SER A 157 -10.09 -12.89 9.08
N TYR A 158 -10.41 -13.12 10.35
CA TYR A 158 -10.62 -12.04 11.32
C TYR A 158 -9.37 -11.17 11.51
N ILE A 159 -8.20 -11.78 11.57
CA ILE A 159 -6.93 -11.05 11.68
C ILE A 159 -6.70 -10.21 10.41
N TYR A 160 -6.84 -10.80 9.22
CA TYR A 160 -6.64 -10.09 7.96
C TYR A 160 -7.56 -8.89 7.84
N PHE A 161 -8.85 -9.10 7.94
CA PHE A 161 -9.85 -8.06 7.72
C PHE A 161 -9.89 -7.02 8.85
N GLY A 162 -9.80 -7.44 10.10
CA GLY A 162 -9.79 -6.53 11.24
C GLY A 162 -8.57 -5.60 11.22
N PHE A 163 -7.39 -6.15 11.01
CA PHE A 163 -6.17 -5.33 11.02
C PHE A 163 -5.94 -4.55 9.73
N SER A 164 -6.42 -5.01 8.56
CA SER A 164 -6.40 -4.18 7.34
C SER A 164 -7.32 -2.96 7.46
N GLY A 165 -8.50 -3.14 8.06
CA GLY A 165 -9.40 -2.05 8.37
C GLY A 165 -8.81 -1.04 9.37
N LEU A 166 -8.21 -1.55 10.45
CA LEU A 166 -7.51 -0.70 11.43
C LEU A 166 -6.37 0.09 10.79
N PHE A 167 -5.55 -0.55 9.94
CA PHE A 167 -4.52 0.13 9.17
C PHE A 167 -5.11 1.25 8.31
N GLY A 168 -6.17 0.97 7.55
CA GLY A 168 -6.84 1.95 6.69
C GLY A 168 -7.32 3.18 7.47
N LEU A 169 -7.95 2.99 8.64
CA LEU A 169 -8.40 4.10 9.52
C LEU A 169 -7.23 4.93 10.05
N LEU A 170 -6.23 4.27 10.62
CA LEU A 170 -5.07 4.95 11.19
C LEU A 170 -4.30 5.72 10.12
N HIS A 171 -4.10 5.11 8.94
CA HIS A 171 -3.44 5.77 7.82
C HIS A 171 -4.26 6.97 7.32
N SER A 172 -5.59 6.84 7.18
CA SER A 172 -6.46 7.96 6.79
C SER A 172 -6.42 9.10 7.80
N TYR A 173 -6.40 8.79 9.10
CA TYR A 173 -6.24 9.80 10.15
C TYR A 173 -4.88 10.51 10.05
N LEU A 174 -3.78 9.76 9.88
CA LEU A 174 -2.44 10.31 9.69
C LEU A 174 -2.36 11.18 8.45
N LEU A 175 -3.03 10.78 7.36
CA LEU A 175 -3.15 11.57 6.13
C LEU A 175 -3.89 12.90 6.35
N CYS A 176 -4.95 12.90 7.18
CA CYS A 176 -5.67 14.13 7.53
C CYS A 176 -4.79 15.17 8.22
N LYS A 177 -3.76 14.73 8.96
CA LYS A 177 -2.81 15.63 9.63
C LYS A 177 -1.73 16.19 8.70
N GLN A 178 -1.59 15.67 7.49
CA GLN A 178 -0.60 16.13 6.51
C GLN A 178 -1.20 17.28 5.68
N THR A 179 -0.60 18.47 5.76
CA THR A 179 -1.12 19.69 5.12
C THR A 179 -0.90 19.73 3.62
N GLN A 180 0.07 18.97 3.10
CA GLN A 180 0.43 18.94 1.68
C GLN A 180 -0.61 18.31 0.76
N TYR A 181 -1.51 17.49 1.32
CA TYR A 181 -2.54 16.84 0.51
C TYR A 181 -3.85 17.63 0.47
N PRO A 182 -4.50 17.72 -0.70
CA PRO A 182 -5.78 18.37 -0.83
C PRO A 182 -6.87 17.63 -0.06
N MET A 183 -7.88 18.37 0.40
CA MET A 183 -8.97 17.82 1.22
C MET A 183 -9.71 16.67 0.54
N ILE A 184 -9.90 16.78 -0.78
CA ILE A 184 -10.55 15.70 -1.56
C ILE A 184 -9.83 14.36 -1.45
N CYS A 185 -8.49 14.37 -1.49
CA CYS A 185 -7.68 13.16 -1.27
C CYS A 185 -7.98 12.53 0.10
N LYS A 186 -7.99 13.34 1.15
CA LYS A 186 -8.24 12.89 2.53
C LYS A 186 -9.63 12.27 2.68
N ILE A 187 -10.65 12.91 2.08
CA ILE A 187 -12.02 12.41 2.07
C ILE A 187 -12.11 11.07 1.35
N VAL A 188 -11.53 10.95 0.16
CA VAL A 188 -11.57 9.70 -0.62
C VAL A 188 -10.94 8.54 0.16
N PHE A 189 -9.77 8.74 0.76
CA PHE A 189 -9.13 7.71 1.59
C PHE A 189 -9.97 7.32 2.80
N ALA A 190 -10.55 8.30 3.50
CA ALA A 190 -11.40 8.04 4.65
C ALA A 190 -12.67 7.27 4.25
N VAL A 191 -13.32 7.64 3.16
CA VAL A 191 -14.53 6.97 2.66
C VAL A 191 -14.24 5.51 2.29
N VAL A 192 -13.15 5.26 1.54
CA VAL A 192 -12.79 3.88 1.14
C VAL A 192 -12.43 3.04 2.36
N ALA A 193 -11.68 3.59 3.35
CA ALA A 193 -11.37 2.89 4.58
C ALA A 193 -12.61 2.54 5.41
N VAL A 194 -13.55 3.48 5.55
CA VAL A 194 -14.81 3.25 6.27
C VAL A 194 -15.68 2.23 5.55
N ALA A 195 -15.77 2.29 4.22
CA ALA A 195 -16.51 1.31 3.42
C ALA A 195 -15.93 -0.10 3.57
N ALA A 196 -14.60 -0.24 3.56
CA ALA A 196 -13.94 -1.52 3.77
C ALA A 196 -14.24 -2.11 5.16
N ILE A 197 -14.21 -1.28 6.22
CA ILE A 197 -14.55 -1.72 7.57
C ILE A 197 -16.03 -2.07 7.69
N ALA A 198 -16.92 -1.27 7.14
CA ALA A 198 -18.36 -1.56 7.14
C ALA A 198 -18.64 -2.91 6.48
N SER A 199 -18.01 -3.18 5.31
CA SER A 199 -18.11 -4.48 4.65
C SER A 199 -17.57 -5.62 5.51
N SER A 200 -16.45 -5.40 6.23
CA SER A 200 -15.89 -6.40 7.15
C SER A 200 -16.84 -6.72 8.31
N ILE A 201 -17.48 -5.70 8.89
CA ILE A 201 -18.43 -5.88 10.00
C ILE A 201 -19.69 -6.61 9.52
N LEU A 202 -20.23 -6.22 8.37
CA LEU A 202 -21.40 -6.86 7.79
C LEU A 202 -21.14 -8.33 7.46
N TYR A 203 -19.99 -8.62 6.86
CA TYR A 203 -19.55 -10.00 6.62
C TYR A 203 -19.42 -10.81 7.92
N ALA A 204 -18.79 -10.25 8.95
CA ALA A 204 -18.60 -10.93 10.22
C ALA A 204 -19.90 -11.14 11.01
N SER A 205 -20.92 -10.25 10.85
CA SER A 205 -22.20 -10.34 11.56
C SER A 205 -23.17 -11.34 10.92
N ASN A 206 -23.10 -11.59 9.61
CA ASN A 206 -24.06 -12.42 8.86
C ASN A 206 -23.35 -13.25 7.77
N PHE A 207 -22.40 -14.07 8.19
CA PHE A 207 -21.51 -14.85 7.31
C PHE A 207 -22.25 -15.71 6.29
N GLU A 208 -23.43 -16.24 6.63
CA GLU A 208 -24.18 -17.16 5.76
C GLU A 208 -25.08 -16.44 4.73
N GLU A 209 -25.37 -15.15 4.94
CA GLU A 209 -26.33 -14.41 4.12
C GLU A 209 -25.69 -13.38 3.18
N TYR A 210 -24.45 -12.95 3.46
CA TYR A 210 -23.85 -11.80 2.76
C TYR A 210 -22.43 -12.08 2.26
N TYR A 211 -22.29 -13.06 1.41
CA TYR A 211 -21.00 -13.45 0.79
C TYR A 211 -20.38 -12.32 -0.02
N GLU A 212 -21.19 -11.46 -0.65
CA GLU A 212 -20.73 -10.32 -1.44
C GLU A 212 -19.87 -9.34 -0.65
N PHE A 213 -20.05 -9.22 0.67
CA PHE A 213 -19.25 -8.31 1.47
C PHE A 213 -17.78 -8.72 1.57
N GLU A 214 -17.44 -10.01 1.46
CA GLU A 214 -16.05 -10.44 1.35
C GLU A 214 -15.42 -9.92 0.05
N TRP A 215 -16.15 -9.97 -1.07
CA TRP A 215 -15.70 -9.45 -2.36
C TRP A 215 -15.50 -7.93 -2.33
N TYR A 216 -16.46 -7.20 -1.77
CA TYR A 216 -16.36 -5.74 -1.63
C TYR A 216 -15.18 -5.35 -0.77
N MET A 217 -14.95 -6.04 0.34
CA MET A 217 -13.87 -5.77 1.26
C MET A 217 -12.50 -5.97 0.62
N VAL A 218 -12.29 -7.06 -0.11
CA VAL A 218 -11.03 -7.33 -0.82
C VAL A 218 -10.82 -6.29 -1.93
N ALA A 219 -11.87 -5.97 -2.71
CA ALA A 219 -11.81 -4.96 -3.76
C ALA A 219 -11.52 -3.56 -3.21
N LEU A 220 -12.16 -3.17 -2.09
CA LEU A 220 -11.93 -1.87 -1.44
C LEU A 220 -10.53 -1.75 -0.85
N ASN A 221 -10.00 -2.84 -0.27
CA ASN A 221 -8.61 -2.85 0.21
C ASN A 221 -7.62 -2.70 -0.96
N ALA A 222 -7.85 -3.39 -2.08
CA ALA A 222 -7.03 -3.24 -3.27
C ALA A 222 -7.10 -1.82 -3.84
N LEU A 223 -8.30 -1.25 -3.92
CA LEU A 223 -8.52 0.14 -4.36
C LEU A 223 -7.81 1.13 -3.43
N TYR A 224 -7.91 0.94 -2.11
CA TYR A 224 -7.24 1.78 -1.11
C TYR A 224 -5.73 1.82 -1.36
N VAL A 225 -5.10 0.67 -1.57
CA VAL A 225 -3.67 0.59 -1.87
C VAL A 225 -3.35 1.21 -3.23
N GLY A 226 -4.18 0.98 -4.25
CA GLY A 226 -4.02 1.62 -5.55
C GLY A 226 -4.03 3.16 -5.48
N LEU A 227 -4.89 3.72 -4.64
CA LEU A 227 -4.95 5.17 -4.39
C LEU A 227 -3.67 5.73 -3.75
N VAL A 228 -2.89 4.91 -3.03
CA VAL A 228 -1.60 5.32 -2.46
C VAL A 228 -0.62 5.80 -3.54
N SER A 229 -0.76 5.33 -4.79
CA SER A 229 0.04 5.82 -5.91
C SER A 229 -0.03 7.35 -6.06
N ILE A 230 -1.22 7.94 -5.86
CA ILE A 230 -1.43 9.38 -5.93
C ILE A 230 -0.60 10.11 -4.87
N LEU A 231 -0.50 9.53 -3.66
CA LEU A 231 0.28 10.12 -2.57
C LEU A 231 1.78 10.12 -2.88
N PHE A 232 2.28 9.10 -3.56
CA PHE A 232 3.67 9.06 -4.01
C PHE A 232 4.00 10.05 -5.13
N LEU A 233 2.98 10.46 -5.92
CA LEU A 233 3.17 11.53 -6.92
C LEU A 233 3.24 12.91 -6.27
N VAL A 234 2.34 13.18 -5.31
CA VAL A 234 2.23 14.49 -4.65
C VAL A 234 3.39 14.73 -3.70
N ASP A 235 3.77 13.70 -2.96
CA ASP A 235 4.87 13.76 -1.99
C ASP A 235 6.04 12.93 -2.55
N PRO A 236 6.96 13.57 -3.24
CA PRO A 236 8.07 12.87 -3.85
C PRO A 236 8.86 12.11 -2.79
N VAL A 237 9.07 10.84 -3.07
CA VAL A 237 9.97 9.98 -2.30
C VAL A 237 11.30 10.66 -2.21
N ASP A 238 11.64 11.10 -1.01
CA ASP A 238 12.86 11.82 -0.75
C ASP A 238 14.09 10.92 -0.82
N ASP A 239 15.23 11.57 -0.92
CA ASP A 239 16.55 10.92 -0.96
C ASP A 239 16.76 9.95 0.21
N GLU A 240 16.11 10.16 1.36
CA GLU A 240 16.16 9.28 2.52
C GLU A 240 15.50 7.91 2.27
N LEU A 241 14.37 7.84 1.55
CA LEU A 241 13.77 6.57 1.15
C LEU A 241 14.64 5.85 0.12
N ARG A 242 15.23 6.59 -0.80
CA ARG A 242 16.21 6.05 -1.74
C ARG A 242 17.40 5.45 -0.98
N ASP A 243 17.94 6.15 0.00
CA ASP A 243 19.09 5.69 0.80
C ASP A 243 18.75 4.46 1.65
N PHE A 244 17.47 4.32 2.05
CA PHE A 244 16.98 3.14 2.75
C PHE A 244 16.95 1.89 1.84
N PHE A 245 16.50 2.04 0.58
CA PHE A 245 16.38 0.91 -0.35
C PHE A 245 17.63 0.65 -1.19
N CYS A 246 18.40 1.68 -1.48
CA CYS A 246 19.60 1.56 -2.31
C CYS A 246 20.86 1.41 -1.47
N CYS A 247 20.90 0.71 -0.37
CA CYS A 247 22.10 0.32 0.41
C CYS A 247 23.43 0.99 0.00
N HIS A 248 23.44 2.25 -0.46
CA HIS A 248 24.58 2.83 -1.11
C HIS A 248 25.12 4.07 -0.41
N ARG A 249 26.27 3.86 0.23
CA ARG A 249 27.36 4.82 0.44
C ARG A 249 27.10 6.07 1.29
N ARG A 250 26.84 5.90 2.59
CA ARG A 250 27.32 6.92 3.54
C ARG A 250 28.79 6.72 4.00
N SER A 251 29.51 5.77 3.48
CA SER A 251 30.85 5.41 3.97
C SER A 251 32.03 6.12 3.29
N GLN A 252 31.82 7.10 2.40
CA GLN A 252 32.91 7.73 1.67
C GLN A 252 32.97 9.27 1.73
N LEU A 253 32.30 9.89 2.70
CA LEU A 253 32.46 11.33 2.97
C LEU A 253 32.69 11.56 4.47
N LYS A 254 33.73 10.99 5.00
CA LYS A 254 34.43 11.44 6.21
C LYS A 254 35.88 11.68 5.86
#